data_75ad45199894a8849058395f832b70db
#
_entry.id   75ad45199894a8849058395f832b70db
#
_cell.length_a   1.000
_cell.length_b   1.000
_cell.length_c   1.000
_cell.angle_alpha   90.00
_cell.angle_beta   90.00
_cell.angle_gamma   90.00
#
_symmetry.space_group_name_H-M   'P 1'
#
loop_
_entity.id
_entity.type
_entity.pdbx_description
1 polymer ?
#
loop_
_entity_poly.entity_id
_entity_poly.type
_entity_poly.pdbx_seq_one_letter_code
_entity_poly.pdbx_strand_id
1 'polypeptide(L)'
;MDSLIDQLSEDEIKSLIKYNKIKSNPHLSSISEKLQSSELKDIKQKAKFNAITKEVENELSELEKQITSLENPPIKEIPSKPIRIYIDGVFDIIHSGHFNAIRQAKKLGDILVMGVNSDADVLKVKGPTLMNENERGALAGACKWVDEVVIGTAYTPSIKLLDELKCDYSSHGDDIAYDENGVSVYDEIIKAGRMKYFKRTEGVSTTEIIGRLLLCIKDNIVKGEKDKMEMTTSSELIKEFAELDDFKKHRKPVMSSFLATSWRITEFSNNKIPKENDKIIYIDGAFDILHIGHIEALKKAKELGDFLYVGVHDDYTVNKHKGKNYPILNLNERVFNLLALKYVDEVIIASPWKVTEDMIKSLNINIVVQGTTPKTEEDYANIKPEDDPYEIPKKMGIFQTITSNYDLSNDILIQRLIKH
;
A
#
# COMPACT_ATOMS: atom_id res chain seq x y z
N MET A 1 -3.63 -36.59 -43.14
CA MET A 1 -4.30 -35.50 -42.42
C MET A 1 -5.68 -35.93 -41.92
N ASP A 2 -6.38 -36.75 -42.67
CA ASP A 2 -7.71 -37.27 -42.28
C ASP A 2 -7.66 -38.11 -40.99
N SER A 3 -6.54 -38.84 -40.75
CA SER A 3 -6.35 -39.65 -39.55
C SER A 3 -6.06 -38.81 -38.27
N LEU A 4 -5.69 -37.55 -38.40
CA LEU A 4 -5.39 -36.68 -37.27
C LEU A 4 -6.68 -36.03 -36.70
N ILE A 5 -7.64 -35.76 -37.57
CA ILE A 5 -8.91 -35.14 -37.19
C ILE A 5 -9.80 -36.12 -36.41
N ASP A 6 -9.75 -37.40 -36.77
CA ASP A 6 -10.47 -38.46 -36.06
C ASP A 6 -9.92 -38.75 -34.66
N GLN A 7 -8.74 -38.23 -34.32
CA GLN A 7 -8.09 -38.39 -33.01
C GLN A 7 -8.31 -37.20 -32.08
N LEU A 8 -8.85 -36.08 -32.58
CA LEU A 8 -9.07 -34.89 -31.79
C LEU A 8 -10.35 -35.03 -30.91
N SER A 9 -10.23 -34.67 -29.66
CA SER A 9 -11.37 -34.51 -28.76
C SER A 9 -12.26 -33.32 -29.16
N GLU A 10 -13.48 -33.31 -28.68
CA GLU A 10 -14.43 -32.22 -28.91
C GLU A 10 -13.88 -30.85 -28.47
N ASP A 11 -13.18 -30.82 -27.34
CA ASP A 11 -12.58 -29.60 -26.79
C ASP A 11 -11.40 -29.10 -27.63
N GLU A 12 -10.62 -30.01 -28.24
CA GLU A 12 -9.54 -29.63 -29.17
C GLU A 12 -10.07 -29.06 -30.47
N ILE A 13 -11.19 -29.60 -30.97
CA ILE A 13 -11.86 -29.06 -32.16
C ILE A 13 -12.43 -27.66 -31.86
N LYS A 14 -13.10 -27.47 -30.70
CA LYS A 14 -13.59 -26.16 -30.25
C LYS A 14 -12.45 -25.15 -30.17
N SER A 15 -11.33 -25.55 -29.57
CA SER A 15 -10.15 -24.71 -29.43
C SER A 15 -9.52 -24.29 -30.75
N LEU A 16 -9.45 -25.21 -31.72
CA LEU A 16 -8.94 -24.95 -33.10
C LEU A 16 -9.83 -23.95 -33.85
N ILE A 17 -11.16 -24.14 -33.79
CA ILE A 17 -12.12 -23.25 -34.45
C ILE A 17 -12.04 -21.85 -33.84
N LYS A 18 -12.00 -21.76 -32.51
CA LYS A 18 -11.90 -20.50 -31.77
C LYS A 18 -10.59 -19.77 -32.11
N TYR A 19 -9.45 -20.48 -32.10
CA TYR A 19 -8.16 -19.94 -32.45
C TYR A 19 -8.09 -19.39 -33.86
N ASN A 20 -8.67 -20.11 -34.85
CA ASN A 20 -8.70 -19.70 -36.26
C ASN A 20 -9.49 -18.40 -36.47
N LYS A 21 -10.70 -18.28 -35.87
CA LYS A 21 -11.53 -17.07 -35.97
C LYS A 21 -10.88 -15.86 -35.30
N ILE A 22 -10.20 -16.04 -34.16
CA ILE A 22 -9.55 -14.94 -33.42
C ILE A 22 -8.29 -14.43 -34.13
N LYS A 23 -7.50 -15.31 -34.78
CA LYS A 23 -6.19 -14.95 -35.34
C LYS A 23 -6.17 -14.75 -36.86
N SER A 24 -7.27 -15.01 -37.58
CA SER A 24 -7.34 -14.92 -39.04
C SER A 24 -6.17 -15.63 -39.75
N ASN A 25 -5.74 -16.78 -39.22
CA ASN A 25 -4.56 -17.50 -39.72
C ASN A 25 -4.88 -18.25 -41.01
N PRO A 26 -4.20 -17.95 -42.17
CA PRO A 26 -4.49 -18.56 -43.48
C PRO A 26 -4.36 -20.09 -43.48
N HIS A 27 -3.45 -20.64 -42.68
CA HIS A 27 -3.27 -22.12 -42.63
C HIS A 27 -4.41 -22.81 -41.89
N LEU A 28 -4.95 -22.19 -40.83
CA LEU A 28 -6.09 -22.72 -40.06
C LEU A 28 -7.42 -22.48 -40.81
N SER A 29 -7.53 -21.39 -41.58
CA SER A 29 -8.63 -21.15 -42.49
C SER A 29 -8.74 -22.29 -43.52
N SER A 30 -7.63 -22.70 -44.14
CA SER A 30 -7.56 -23.84 -45.03
C SER A 30 -7.96 -25.16 -44.36
N ILE A 31 -7.63 -25.36 -43.10
CA ILE A 31 -8.05 -26.55 -42.32
C ILE A 31 -9.56 -26.50 -42.05
N SER A 32 -10.09 -25.34 -41.65
CA SER A 32 -11.52 -25.13 -41.41
C SER A 32 -12.36 -25.35 -42.69
N GLU A 33 -11.90 -24.83 -43.86
CA GLU A 33 -12.54 -25.04 -45.14
C GLU A 33 -12.50 -26.52 -45.57
N LYS A 34 -11.36 -27.22 -45.37
CA LYS A 34 -11.23 -28.65 -45.61
C LYS A 34 -12.11 -29.50 -44.70
N LEU A 35 -12.27 -29.10 -43.41
CA LEU A 35 -13.20 -29.74 -42.49
C LEU A 35 -14.66 -29.54 -42.89
N GLN A 36 -14.99 -28.39 -43.48
CA GLN A 36 -16.34 -28.13 -44.02
C GLN A 36 -16.57 -28.80 -45.39
N SER A 37 -15.56 -28.95 -46.21
CA SER A 37 -15.62 -29.52 -47.54
C SER A 37 -15.25 -31.01 -47.61
N SER A 38 -14.67 -31.59 -46.54
CA SER A 38 -14.34 -33.00 -46.52
C SER A 38 -15.62 -33.84 -46.66
N GLU A 39 -15.52 -34.89 -47.49
CA GLU A 39 -16.51 -35.96 -47.54
C GLU A 39 -16.49 -36.71 -46.20
N LEU A 40 -17.11 -36.11 -45.16
CA LEU A 40 -17.38 -36.84 -43.93
C LEU A 40 -18.32 -37.99 -44.29
N LYS A 41 -17.74 -39.19 -44.35
CA LYS A 41 -18.46 -40.42 -44.79
C LYS A 41 -19.62 -40.79 -43.83
N ASP A 42 -19.63 -40.20 -42.62
CA ASP A 42 -20.68 -40.44 -41.63
C ASP A 42 -21.51 -39.17 -41.35
N ILE A 43 -22.80 -39.25 -41.65
CA ILE A 43 -23.79 -38.18 -41.40
C ILE A 43 -23.78 -37.73 -39.91
N LYS A 44 -23.48 -38.65 -38.97
CA LYS A 44 -23.40 -38.35 -37.54
C LYS A 44 -22.22 -37.45 -37.23
N GLN A 45 -21.04 -37.65 -37.86
CA GLN A 45 -19.87 -36.78 -37.67
C GLN A 45 -20.13 -35.39 -38.21
N LYS A 46 -20.79 -35.27 -39.35
CA LYS A 46 -21.17 -33.98 -39.95
C LYS A 46 -22.15 -33.20 -39.06
N ALA A 47 -23.15 -33.90 -38.51
CA ALA A 47 -24.11 -33.30 -37.59
C ALA A 47 -23.44 -32.83 -36.27
N LYS A 48 -22.52 -33.62 -35.70
CA LYS A 48 -21.75 -33.27 -34.52
C LYS A 48 -20.86 -32.04 -34.76
N PHE A 49 -20.13 -32.02 -35.89
CA PHE A 49 -19.29 -30.89 -36.28
C PHE A 49 -20.11 -29.58 -36.41
N ASN A 50 -21.25 -29.64 -37.10
CA ASN A 50 -22.12 -28.48 -37.26
C ASN A 50 -22.68 -27.98 -35.93
N ALA A 51 -23.01 -28.87 -35.00
CA ALA A 51 -23.46 -28.49 -33.66
C ALA A 51 -22.36 -27.77 -32.87
N ILE A 52 -21.13 -28.31 -32.89
CA ILE A 52 -19.95 -27.69 -32.26
C ILE A 52 -19.65 -26.31 -32.87
N THR A 53 -19.69 -26.21 -34.20
CA THR A 53 -19.44 -24.94 -34.90
C THR A 53 -20.45 -23.88 -34.49
N LYS A 54 -21.74 -24.24 -34.37
CA LYS A 54 -22.80 -23.33 -33.95
C LYS A 54 -22.65 -22.89 -32.48
N GLU A 55 -22.23 -23.79 -31.59
CA GLU A 55 -21.94 -23.49 -30.21
C GLU A 55 -20.78 -22.49 -30.08
N VAL A 56 -19.68 -22.72 -30.80
CA VAL A 56 -18.53 -21.80 -30.85
C VAL A 56 -18.90 -20.43 -31.45
N GLU A 57 -19.74 -20.39 -32.47
CA GLU A 57 -20.26 -19.15 -33.04
C GLU A 57 -21.09 -18.33 -32.04
N ASN A 58 -21.91 -18.99 -31.25
CA ASN A 58 -22.68 -18.36 -30.19
C ASN A 58 -21.76 -17.79 -29.09
N GLU A 59 -20.75 -18.55 -28.62
CA GLU A 59 -19.77 -18.08 -27.66
C GLU A 59 -18.97 -16.86 -28.16
N LEU A 60 -18.55 -16.91 -29.43
CA LEU A 60 -17.84 -15.78 -30.07
C LEU A 60 -18.70 -14.53 -30.14
N SER A 61 -19.97 -14.68 -30.52
CA SER A 61 -20.92 -13.56 -30.56
C SER A 61 -21.12 -12.93 -29.18
N GLU A 62 -21.17 -13.75 -28.12
CA GLU A 62 -21.29 -13.25 -26.76
C GLU A 62 -20.02 -12.55 -26.28
N LEU A 63 -18.85 -13.09 -26.62
CA LEU A 63 -17.56 -12.44 -26.36
C LEU A 63 -17.40 -11.13 -27.13
N GLU A 64 -17.83 -11.06 -28.38
CA GLU A 64 -17.82 -9.82 -29.18
C GLU A 64 -18.72 -8.75 -28.56
N LYS A 65 -19.90 -9.12 -28.04
CA LYS A 65 -20.76 -8.19 -27.28
C LYS A 65 -20.08 -7.69 -26.00
N GLN A 66 -19.40 -8.58 -25.27
CA GLN A 66 -18.65 -8.21 -24.09
C GLN A 66 -17.48 -7.27 -24.42
N ILE A 67 -16.72 -7.56 -25.47
CA ILE A 67 -15.64 -6.70 -25.98
C ILE A 67 -16.20 -5.34 -26.39
N THR A 68 -17.29 -5.31 -27.16
CA THR A 68 -17.94 -4.05 -27.57
C THR A 68 -18.44 -3.25 -26.38
N SER A 69 -18.92 -3.92 -25.33
CA SER A 69 -19.33 -3.26 -24.09
C SER A 69 -18.15 -2.73 -23.27
N LEU A 70 -16.95 -3.33 -23.42
CA LEU A 70 -15.70 -2.87 -22.78
C LEU A 70 -15.05 -1.74 -23.59
N GLU A 71 -15.09 -1.81 -24.93
CA GLU A 71 -14.56 -0.76 -25.81
C GLU A 71 -15.44 0.49 -25.83
N ASN A 72 -16.76 0.30 -25.69
CA ASN A 72 -17.74 1.36 -25.54
C ASN A 72 -18.52 1.11 -24.23
N PRO A 73 -17.88 1.30 -23.05
CA PRO A 73 -18.64 1.21 -21.83
C PRO A 73 -19.79 2.20 -21.92
N PRO A 74 -21.01 1.82 -21.50
CA PRO A 74 -22.12 2.77 -21.46
C PRO A 74 -21.58 4.01 -20.75
N ILE A 75 -21.65 5.17 -21.41
CA ILE A 75 -21.26 6.45 -20.80
C ILE A 75 -22.09 6.47 -19.52
N LYS A 76 -21.45 6.13 -18.38
CA LYS A 76 -22.07 6.41 -17.08
C LYS A 76 -22.31 7.90 -17.14
N GLU A 77 -23.59 8.30 -17.16
CA GLU A 77 -23.94 9.69 -16.96
C GLU A 77 -23.07 10.18 -15.80
N ILE A 78 -22.13 11.08 -16.10
CA ILE A 78 -21.25 11.66 -15.09
C ILE A 78 -22.25 12.26 -14.09
N PRO A 79 -22.31 11.80 -12.84
CA PRO A 79 -23.23 12.35 -11.88
C PRO A 79 -23.02 13.84 -11.88
N SER A 80 -24.09 14.62 -11.96
CA SER A 80 -24.04 16.10 -12.00
C SER A 80 -23.28 16.70 -10.82
N LYS A 81 -22.93 15.85 -9.82
CA LYS A 81 -22.17 16.19 -8.61
C LYS A 81 -21.23 15.01 -8.26
N PRO A 82 -19.93 15.26 -7.98
CA PRO A 82 -19.00 14.23 -7.56
C PRO A 82 -19.45 13.58 -6.24
N ILE A 83 -19.34 12.25 -6.16
CA ILE A 83 -19.64 11.48 -4.95
C ILE A 83 -18.52 11.68 -3.93
N ARG A 84 -18.89 12.19 -2.76
CA ARG A 84 -17.97 12.44 -1.64
C ARG A 84 -18.11 11.34 -0.59
N ILE A 85 -17.00 10.70 -0.28
CA ILE A 85 -16.91 9.63 0.71
C ILE A 85 -16.17 10.17 1.93
N TYR A 86 -16.72 9.92 3.11
CA TYR A 86 -16.07 10.16 4.38
C TYR A 86 -15.48 8.87 4.94
N ILE A 87 -14.26 8.93 5.44
CA ILE A 87 -13.64 7.88 6.25
C ILE A 87 -13.07 8.51 7.49
N ASP A 88 -13.23 7.90 8.65
CA ASP A 88 -12.66 8.40 9.89
C ASP A 88 -11.91 7.32 10.66
N GLY A 89 -11.10 7.79 11.61
CA GLY A 89 -10.36 6.91 12.50
C GLY A 89 -9.30 7.64 13.30
N VAL A 90 -8.66 6.89 14.18
CA VAL A 90 -7.54 7.38 14.98
C VAL A 90 -6.29 7.57 14.12
N PHE A 91 -5.97 6.60 13.27
CA PHE A 91 -4.82 6.59 12.37
C PHE A 91 -3.48 6.84 13.08
N ASP A 92 -3.36 6.36 14.31
CA ASP A 92 -2.09 6.40 15.04
C ASP A 92 -1.15 5.34 14.46
N ILE A 93 0.13 5.69 14.28
CA ILE A 93 1.12 4.86 13.62
C ILE A 93 0.55 4.30 12.30
N ILE A 94 0.21 5.20 11.37
CA ILE A 94 -0.39 4.80 10.09
C ILE A 94 0.50 3.79 9.37
N HIS A 95 -0.10 2.73 8.84
CA HIS A 95 0.61 1.59 8.25
C HIS A 95 -0.09 1.10 6.98
N SER A 96 0.52 0.14 6.29
CA SER A 96 0.02 -0.41 5.02
C SER A 96 -1.45 -0.88 5.07
N GLY A 97 -1.91 -1.39 6.20
CA GLY A 97 -3.32 -1.75 6.42
C GLY A 97 -4.25 -0.53 6.36
N HIS A 98 -3.89 0.56 7.02
CA HIS A 98 -4.63 1.82 6.96
C HIS A 98 -4.60 2.40 5.54
N PHE A 99 -3.44 2.42 4.88
CA PHE A 99 -3.32 2.91 3.52
C PHE A 99 -4.17 2.09 2.53
N ASN A 100 -4.23 0.77 2.71
CA ASN A 100 -5.09 -0.07 1.87
C ASN A 100 -6.59 0.18 2.14
N ALA A 101 -6.99 0.45 3.38
CA ALA A 101 -8.34 0.86 3.71
C ALA A 101 -8.71 2.18 3.03
N ILE A 102 -7.85 3.19 3.14
CA ILE A 102 -8.01 4.51 2.50
C ILE A 102 -8.11 4.35 0.97
N ARG A 103 -7.24 3.53 0.35
CA ARG A 103 -7.27 3.24 -1.08
C ARG A 103 -8.61 2.62 -1.51
N GLN A 104 -9.14 1.69 -0.73
CA GLN A 104 -10.44 1.06 -1.01
C GLN A 104 -11.59 2.05 -0.83
N ALA A 105 -11.55 2.88 0.24
CA ALA A 105 -12.53 3.94 0.45
C ALA A 105 -12.54 4.94 -0.73
N LYS A 106 -11.38 5.33 -1.25
CA LYS A 106 -11.27 6.21 -2.43
C LYS A 106 -11.95 5.62 -3.68
N LYS A 107 -11.94 4.30 -3.85
CA LYS A 107 -12.64 3.64 -4.97
C LYS A 107 -14.17 3.68 -4.88
N LEU A 108 -14.73 4.08 -3.73
CA LEU A 108 -16.18 4.17 -3.51
C LEU A 108 -16.80 5.50 -3.99
N GLY A 109 -15.97 6.50 -4.33
CA GLY A 109 -16.42 7.80 -4.83
C GLY A 109 -15.29 8.62 -5.44
N ASP A 110 -15.62 9.85 -5.82
CA ASP A 110 -14.72 10.75 -6.55
C ASP A 110 -13.81 11.56 -5.61
N ILE A 111 -14.33 11.94 -4.44
CA ILE A 111 -13.62 12.74 -3.42
C ILE A 111 -13.62 11.97 -2.10
N LEU A 112 -12.44 11.76 -1.54
CA LEU A 112 -12.28 11.16 -0.22
C LEU A 112 -11.93 12.20 0.82
N VAL A 113 -12.80 12.36 1.80
CA VAL A 113 -12.62 13.22 2.98
C VAL A 113 -12.23 12.33 4.16
N MET A 114 -11.08 12.58 4.76
CA MET A 114 -10.56 11.79 5.87
C MET A 114 -10.65 12.56 7.17
N GLY A 115 -11.44 12.05 8.11
CA GLY A 115 -11.55 12.54 9.49
C GLY A 115 -10.50 11.93 10.39
N VAL A 116 -9.71 12.75 11.05
CA VAL A 116 -8.75 12.33 12.09
C VAL A 116 -9.36 12.65 13.44
N ASN A 117 -9.67 11.62 14.23
CA ASN A 117 -10.32 11.81 15.52
C ASN A 117 -9.46 12.63 16.50
N SER A 118 -10.13 13.47 17.32
CA SER A 118 -9.46 14.30 18.29
C SER A 118 -8.73 13.47 19.36
N ASP A 119 -7.58 13.96 19.83
CA ASP A 119 -6.85 13.31 20.91
C ASP A 119 -7.70 13.17 22.16
N ALA A 120 -8.53 14.19 22.44
CA ALA A 120 -9.42 14.20 23.62
C ALA A 120 -10.49 13.09 23.58
N ASP A 121 -11.07 12.80 22.42
CA ASP A 121 -12.08 11.77 22.31
C ASP A 121 -11.46 10.36 22.23
N VAL A 122 -10.31 10.24 21.54
CA VAL A 122 -9.58 8.96 21.49
C VAL A 122 -9.12 8.55 22.90
N LEU A 123 -8.63 9.50 23.71
CA LEU A 123 -8.19 9.22 25.08
C LEU A 123 -9.31 8.59 25.93
N LYS A 124 -10.57 9.00 25.74
CA LYS A 124 -11.73 8.47 26.48
C LYS A 124 -12.07 7.01 26.10
N VAL A 125 -11.81 6.63 24.85
CA VAL A 125 -12.32 5.36 24.29
C VAL A 125 -11.21 4.31 24.15
N LYS A 126 -10.02 4.73 23.71
CA LYS A 126 -8.90 3.82 23.39
C LYS A 126 -7.63 4.06 24.18
N GLY A 127 -7.59 5.15 24.96
CA GLY A 127 -6.35 5.58 25.64
C GLY A 127 -5.53 6.58 24.82
N PRO A 128 -4.33 6.95 25.31
CA PRO A 128 -3.49 7.97 24.69
C PRO A 128 -2.92 7.49 23.33
N THR A 129 -2.76 8.43 22.40
CA THR A 129 -2.12 8.22 21.11
C THR A 129 -0.62 8.50 21.18
N LEU A 130 0.19 7.83 20.39
CA LEU A 130 1.63 8.09 20.27
C LEU A 130 1.91 9.35 19.45
N MET A 131 1.08 9.63 18.46
CA MET A 131 1.13 10.84 17.65
C MET A 131 -0.09 11.70 17.95
N ASN A 132 0.11 13.00 18.16
CA ASN A 132 -1.02 13.93 18.36
C ASN A 132 -1.84 14.07 17.06
N GLU A 133 -3.06 14.63 17.18
CA GLU A 133 -4.00 14.75 16.05
C GLU A 133 -3.43 15.54 14.85
N ASN A 134 -2.54 16.52 15.09
CA ASN A 134 -1.90 17.28 14.03
C ASN A 134 -0.82 16.44 13.30
N GLU A 135 -0.02 15.67 14.04
CA GLU A 135 0.96 14.72 13.47
C GLU A 135 0.24 13.65 12.63
N ARG A 136 -0.87 13.10 13.14
CA ARG A 136 -1.72 12.13 12.45
C ARG A 136 -2.40 12.74 11.21
N GLY A 137 -2.89 13.98 11.33
CA GLY A 137 -3.47 14.74 10.22
C GLY A 137 -2.47 15.05 9.10
N ALA A 138 -1.22 15.35 9.45
CA ALA A 138 -0.15 15.56 8.46
C ALA A 138 0.13 14.30 7.65
N LEU A 139 0.15 13.12 8.28
CA LEU A 139 0.29 11.82 7.62
C LEU A 139 -0.92 11.52 6.72
N ALA A 140 -2.13 11.76 7.21
CA ALA A 140 -3.36 11.63 6.44
C ALA A 140 -3.31 12.49 5.16
N GLY A 141 -2.93 13.77 5.31
CA GLY A 141 -2.81 14.71 4.21
C GLY A 141 -1.68 14.40 3.21
N ALA A 142 -0.71 13.58 3.61
CA ALA A 142 0.35 13.09 2.72
C ALA A 142 -0.07 11.86 1.90
N CYS A 143 -1.16 11.18 2.26
CA CYS A 143 -1.69 10.04 1.54
C CYS A 143 -2.25 10.48 0.17
N LYS A 144 -1.83 9.81 -0.91
CA LYS A 144 -2.21 10.19 -2.29
C LYS A 144 -3.68 9.96 -2.64
N TRP A 145 -4.37 9.13 -1.88
CA TRP A 145 -5.80 8.84 -2.09
C TRP A 145 -6.73 9.77 -1.30
N VAL A 146 -6.18 10.60 -0.41
CA VAL A 146 -6.94 11.55 0.40
C VAL A 146 -6.98 12.91 -0.29
N ASP A 147 -8.19 13.39 -0.56
CA ASP A 147 -8.39 14.70 -1.19
C ASP A 147 -8.50 15.82 -0.13
N GLU A 148 -9.19 15.54 0.97
CA GLU A 148 -9.41 16.50 2.06
C GLU A 148 -9.19 15.84 3.42
N VAL A 149 -8.64 16.60 4.38
CA VAL A 149 -8.44 16.14 5.76
C VAL A 149 -9.15 17.07 6.73
N VAL A 150 -9.87 16.47 7.69
CA VAL A 150 -10.52 17.18 8.80
C VAL A 150 -9.92 16.66 10.10
N ILE A 151 -9.19 17.51 10.81
CA ILE A 151 -8.53 17.16 12.07
C ILE A 151 -9.46 17.50 13.25
N GLY A 152 -9.41 16.68 14.30
CA GLY A 152 -10.18 16.91 15.52
C GLY A 152 -11.64 16.48 15.42
N THR A 153 -11.96 15.50 14.57
CA THR A 153 -13.32 14.96 14.47
C THR A 153 -13.69 14.15 15.69
N ALA A 154 -14.99 14.10 16.01
CA ALA A 154 -15.50 13.24 17.05
C ALA A 154 -15.23 11.76 16.74
N TYR A 155 -15.06 10.94 17.79
CA TYR A 155 -14.85 9.48 17.62
C TYR A 155 -16.06 8.77 17.00
N THR A 156 -17.27 9.27 17.31
CA THR A 156 -18.52 8.77 16.71
C THR A 156 -18.97 9.74 15.62
N PRO A 157 -18.93 9.36 14.35
CA PRO A 157 -19.40 10.20 13.26
C PRO A 157 -20.93 10.33 13.29
N SER A 158 -21.48 11.46 12.79
CA SER A 158 -22.89 11.75 12.76
C SER A 158 -23.37 12.15 11.36
N ILE A 159 -24.66 12.06 11.11
CA ILE A 159 -25.27 12.58 9.87
C ILE A 159 -25.01 14.07 9.70
N LYS A 160 -25.07 14.81 10.81
CA LYS A 160 -24.78 16.25 10.81
C LYS A 160 -23.36 16.54 10.30
N LEU A 161 -22.36 15.79 10.75
CA LEU A 161 -20.98 15.92 10.27
C LEU A 161 -20.88 15.62 8.76
N LEU A 162 -21.52 14.56 8.27
CA LEU A 162 -21.54 14.23 6.85
C LEU A 162 -22.17 15.37 6.02
N ASP A 163 -23.24 15.98 6.51
CA ASP A 163 -23.92 17.08 5.83
C ASP A 163 -23.07 18.36 5.82
N GLU A 164 -22.41 18.69 6.92
CA GLU A 164 -21.47 19.82 7.02
C GLU A 164 -20.29 19.66 6.05
N LEU A 165 -19.74 18.44 5.95
CA LEU A 165 -18.66 18.11 5.00
C LEU A 165 -19.15 17.84 3.58
N LYS A 166 -20.46 17.89 3.35
CA LYS A 166 -21.12 17.58 2.07
C LYS A 166 -20.75 16.18 1.55
N CYS A 167 -20.50 15.23 2.46
CA CYS A 167 -20.22 13.85 2.11
C CYS A 167 -21.51 13.09 1.88
N ASP A 168 -21.58 12.32 0.79
CA ASP A 168 -22.76 11.54 0.46
C ASP A 168 -22.84 10.27 1.29
N TYR A 169 -21.67 9.64 1.59
CA TYR A 169 -21.56 8.42 2.35
C TYR A 169 -20.39 8.47 3.32
N SER A 170 -20.52 7.74 4.44
CA SER A 170 -19.39 7.30 5.27
C SER A 170 -18.93 5.91 4.82
N SER A 171 -17.67 5.57 5.05
CA SER A 171 -17.13 4.25 4.74
C SER A 171 -16.29 3.70 5.88
N HIS A 172 -16.39 2.38 6.10
CA HIS A 172 -15.60 1.65 7.09
C HIS A 172 -15.30 0.22 6.61
N GLY A 173 -14.35 -0.46 7.27
CA GLY A 173 -14.13 -1.90 7.05
C GLY A 173 -15.38 -2.72 7.39
N ASP A 174 -15.47 -3.91 6.83
CA ASP A 174 -16.58 -4.86 7.07
C ASP A 174 -16.58 -5.50 8.47
N ASP A 175 -15.65 -5.07 9.34
CA ASP A 175 -15.47 -5.51 10.73
C ASP A 175 -16.04 -4.52 11.75
N ILE A 176 -17.15 -3.86 11.46
CA ILE A 176 -17.77 -2.92 12.41
C ILE A 176 -18.10 -3.64 13.73
N ALA A 177 -17.61 -3.06 14.83
CA ALA A 177 -17.93 -3.53 16.16
C ALA A 177 -19.32 -3.02 16.60
N TYR A 178 -20.07 -3.89 17.26
CA TYR A 178 -21.34 -3.59 17.90
C TYR A 178 -21.19 -3.79 19.41
N ASP A 179 -21.86 -2.96 20.19
CA ASP A 179 -21.93 -3.11 21.64
C ASP A 179 -22.87 -4.27 22.05
N GLU A 180 -23.02 -4.48 23.37
CA GLU A 180 -23.89 -5.53 23.94
C GLU A 180 -25.36 -5.39 23.56
N ASN A 181 -25.78 -4.18 23.15
CA ASN A 181 -27.13 -3.88 22.70
C ASN A 181 -27.30 -3.97 21.19
N GLY A 182 -26.25 -4.37 20.45
CA GLY A 182 -26.25 -4.42 18.99
C GLY A 182 -26.15 -3.03 18.33
N VAL A 183 -25.66 -2.01 19.07
CA VAL A 183 -25.50 -0.64 18.56
C VAL A 183 -24.03 -0.39 18.22
N SER A 184 -23.80 0.19 17.05
CA SER A 184 -22.47 0.61 16.58
C SER A 184 -22.31 2.12 16.66
N VAL A 185 -21.07 2.59 16.71
CA VAL A 185 -20.75 4.03 16.57
C VAL A 185 -21.23 4.60 15.22
N TYR A 186 -21.51 3.76 14.22
CA TYR A 186 -22.04 4.12 12.90
C TYR A 186 -23.55 3.91 12.76
N ASP A 187 -24.27 3.57 13.81
CA ASP A 187 -25.68 3.12 13.76
C ASP A 187 -26.62 4.17 13.12
N GLU A 188 -26.42 5.44 13.43
CA GLU A 188 -27.17 6.55 12.82
C GLU A 188 -26.96 6.60 11.30
N ILE A 189 -25.73 6.46 10.83
CA ILE A 189 -25.36 6.50 9.43
C ILE A 189 -25.86 5.27 8.68
N ILE A 190 -25.80 4.09 9.33
CA ILE A 190 -26.32 2.83 8.78
C ILE A 190 -27.82 2.94 8.56
N LYS A 191 -28.58 3.40 9.58
CA LYS A 191 -30.04 3.59 9.50
C LYS A 191 -30.46 4.59 8.43
N ALA A 192 -29.63 5.59 8.18
CA ALA A 192 -29.85 6.57 7.11
C ALA A 192 -29.51 6.04 5.70
N GLY A 193 -29.00 4.81 5.58
CA GLY A 193 -28.59 4.23 4.29
C GLY A 193 -27.34 4.91 3.68
N ARG A 194 -26.56 5.62 4.49
CA ARG A 194 -25.37 6.38 4.03
C ARG A 194 -24.05 5.69 4.39
N MET A 195 -24.05 4.38 4.63
CA MET A 195 -22.84 3.60 4.94
C MET A 195 -22.41 2.77 3.75
N LYS A 196 -21.11 2.78 3.45
CA LYS A 196 -20.46 1.91 2.47
C LYS A 196 -19.34 1.11 3.15
N TYR A 197 -19.13 -0.11 2.69
CA TYR A 197 -18.14 -1.01 3.29
C TYR A 197 -17.04 -1.36 2.32
N PHE A 198 -15.84 -1.59 2.85
CA PHE A 198 -14.72 -2.18 2.15
C PHE A 198 -14.14 -3.33 2.98
N LYS A 199 -13.37 -4.21 2.34
CA LYS A 199 -12.80 -5.37 3.04
C LYS A 199 -11.63 -4.94 3.92
N ARG A 200 -11.68 -5.30 5.22
CA ARG A 200 -10.55 -5.08 6.12
C ARG A 200 -9.28 -5.77 5.62
N THR A 201 -8.14 -5.13 5.82
CA THR A 201 -6.82 -5.71 5.53
C THR A 201 -6.38 -6.54 6.72
N GLU A 202 -6.25 -7.85 6.52
CA GLU A 202 -5.77 -8.76 7.55
C GLU A 202 -4.25 -8.71 7.72
N GLY A 203 -3.75 -9.07 8.92
CA GLY A 203 -2.34 -9.32 9.20
C GLY A 203 -1.47 -8.09 9.44
N VAL A 204 -2.07 -6.90 9.61
CA VAL A 204 -1.36 -5.70 10.07
C VAL A 204 -2.26 -4.92 11.04
N SER A 205 -1.78 -4.64 12.24
CA SER A 205 -2.49 -3.84 13.23
C SER A 205 -1.57 -2.90 13.97
N THR A 206 -2.11 -1.75 14.41
CA THR A 206 -1.38 -0.78 15.26
C THR A 206 -0.89 -1.43 16.55
N THR A 207 -1.69 -2.31 17.18
CA THR A 207 -1.31 -3.04 18.40
C THR A 207 -0.09 -3.92 18.20
N GLU A 208 0.00 -4.62 17.05
CA GLU A 208 1.16 -5.44 16.71
C GLU A 208 2.42 -4.57 16.52
N ILE A 209 2.29 -3.44 15.82
CA ILE A 209 3.42 -2.51 15.61
C ILE A 209 3.89 -1.91 16.94
N ILE A 210 2.99 -1.55 17.84
CA ILE A 210 3.31 -1.10 19.20
C ILE A 210 4.07 -2.20 19.97
N GLY A 211 3.64 -3.45 19.86
CA GLY A 211 4.36 -4.59 20.44
C GLY A 211 5.79 -4.73 19.91
N ARG A 212 6.00 -4.58 18.60
CA ARG A 212 7.35 -4.58 17.99
C ARG A 212 8.17 -3.37 18.46
N LEU A 213 7.56 -2.19 18.61
CA LEU A 213 8.21 -0.99 19.11
C LEU A 213 8.73 -1.19 20.55
N LEU A 214 7.95 -1.84 21.41
CA LEU A 214 8.38 -2.21 22.75
C LEU A 214 9.55 -3.19 22.77
N LEU A 215 9.61 -4.10 21.82
CA LEU A 215 10.73 -5.04 21.69
C LEU A 215 12.04 -4.33 21.29
N CYS A 216 11.99 -3.18 20.62
CA CYS A 216 13.18 -2.39 20.29
C CYS A 216 13.88 -1.76 21.52
N ILE A 217 13.21 -1.73 22.67
CA ILE A 217 13.80 -1.27 23.94
C ILE A 217 14.81 -2.31 24.46
N LYS A 218 14.68 -3.58 24.07
CA LYS A 218 15.58 -4.68 24.46
C LYS A 218 16.77 -4.77 23.53
N ASP A 219 17.93 -5.17 24.06
CA ASP A 219 19.07 -5.55 23.23
C ASP A 219 18.71 -6.75 22.33
N ASN A 220 19.40 -6.84 21.18
CA ASN A 220 19.11 -7.82 20.13
C ASN A 220 18.74 -9.21 20.68
N ILE A 221 17.52 -9.65 20.43
CA ILE A 221 17.01 -10.98 20.82
C ILE A 221 17.87 -12.10 20.21
N VAL A 222 18.56 -11.84 19.10
CA VAL A 222 19.41 -12.79 18.37
C VAL A 222 20.76 -13.02 19.06
N LYS A 223 21.22 -12.13 19.92
CA LYS A 223 22.39 -12.34 20.79
C LYS A 223 21.91 -12.85 22.16
N GLY A 224 21.25 -14.00 22.15
CA GLY A 224 20.98 -14.75 23.36
C GLY A 224 22.29 -15.26 23.91
N GLU A 225 22.73 -14.66 24.98
CA GLU A 225 23.27 -15.24 26.23
C GLU A 225 23.97 -14.16 27.04
N LYS A 226 23.52 -14.05 28.28
CA LYS A 226 24.13 -13.36 29.40
C LYS A 226 24.05 -11.82 29.38
N ASP A 227 22.93 -11.31 29.93
CA ASP A 227 23.06 -10.53 31.15
C ASP A 227 21.68 -10.36 31.78
N LYS A 228 21.57 -10.75 33.05
CA LYS A 228 20.41 -10.47 33.89
C LYS A 228 20.39 -8.97 34.15
N MET A 229 19.65 -8.26 33.36
CA MET A 229 19.34 -6.87 33.64
C MET A 229 18.04 -6.81 34.45
N GLU A 230 18.10 -6.17 35.59
CA GLU A 230 16.96 -5.91 36.47
C GLU A 230 15.87 -5.20 35.66
N MET A 231 14.75 -5.91 35.49
CA MET A 231 13.59 -5.43 34.76
C MET A 231 12.75 -4.57 35.68
N THR A 232 12.92 -3.26 35.62
CA THR A 232 12.00 -2.32 36.21
C THR A 232 11.01 -1.84 35.13
N THR A 233 9.74 -1.81 35.49
CA THR A 233 8.58 -1.19 34.81
C THR A 233 8.20 -1.71 33.42
N SER A 234 9.13 -1.91 32.48
CA SER A 234 8.81 -2.43 31.13
C SER A 234 8.29 -3.87 31.13
N SER A 235 8.57 -4.67 32.17
CA SER A 235 8.09 -6.06 32.25
C SER A 235 6.62 -6.16 32.65
N GLU A 236 6.12 -5.19 33.38
CA GLU A 236 4.70 -5.13 33.77
C GLU A 236 3.87 -4.71 32.58
N LEU A 237 4.27 -3.67 31.86
CA LEU A 237 3.64 -3.26 30.62
C LEU A 237 3.64 -4.37 29.55
N ILE A 238 4.77 -5.09 29.38
CA ILE A 238 4.85 -6.24 28.46
C ILE A 238 3.95 -7.37 28.95
N LYS A 239 3.78 -7.59 30.25
CA LYS A 239 2.85 -8.59 30.80
C LYS A 239 1.40 -8.17 30.56
N GLU A 240 1.07 -6.92 30.80
CA GLU A 240 -0.26 -6.36 30.57
C GLU A 240 -0.67 -6.42 29.08
N PHE A 241 0.23 -6.06 28.16
CA PHE A 241 0.03 -6.26 26.72
C PHE A 241 -0.01 -7.73 26.31
N ALA A 242 0.78 -8.62 26.94
CA ALA A 242 0.74 -10.05 26.68
C ALA A 242 -0.54 -10.72 27.22
N GLU A 243 -1.28 -10.06 28.10
CA GLU A 243 -2.56 -10.51 28.65
C GLU A 243 -3.75 -10.04 27.85
N LEU A 244 -3.62 -9.07 26.95
CA LEU A 244 -4.66 -8.70 26.01
C LEU A 244 -5.01 -9.91 25.13
N ASP A 245 -6.29 -10.23 25.03
CA ASP A 245 -6.80 -11.42 24.33
C ASP A 245 -6.34 -11.53 22.86
N ASP A 246 -6.11 -10.40 22.20
CA ASP A 246 -5.57 -10.35 20.85
C ASP A 246 -4.11 -10.83 20.76
N PHE A 247 -3.28 -10.60 21.79
CA PHE A 247 -1.90 -11.08 21.85
C PHE A 247 -1.82 -12.59 22.13
N LYS A 248 -2.78 -13.15 22.88
CA LYS A 248 -2.85 -14.60 23.17
C LYS A 248 -3.25 -15.41 21.94
N LYS A 249 -4.06 -14.86 21.05
CA LYS A 249 -4.48 -15.50 19.79
C LYS A 249 -3.39 -15.58 18.74
N HIS A 250 -2.34 -14.76 18.82
CA HIS A 250 -1.35 -14.58 17.77
C HIS A 250 0.08 -14.97 18.20
N ARG A 251 0.25 -16.05 18.95
CA ARG A 251 1.57 -16.59 19.37
C ARG A 251 2.47 -17.15 18.26
N LYS A 252 2.05 -17.08 17.01
CA LYS A 252 2.96 -17.32 15.87
C LYS A 252 3.44 -15.96 15.39
N PRO A 253 4.75 -15.80 14.99
CA PRO A 253 5.15 -14.62 14.26
C PRO A 253 4.27 -14.57 13.02
N VAL A 254 3.24 -13.73 13.08
CA VAL A 254 2.33 -13.53 11.95
C VAL A 254 3.13 -12.73 10.95
N MET A 255 3.73 -13.42 9.99
CA MET A 255 4.14 -12.75 8.77
C MET A 255 2.90 -12.01 8.28
N SER A 256 3.00 -10.69 8.13
CA SER A 256 1.92 -9.89 7.58
C SER A 256 1.36 -10.60 6.36
N SER A 257 0.09 -10.99 6.41
CA SER A 257 -0.58 -11.62 5.26
C SER A 257 -0.75 -10.64 4.09
N PHE A 258 -0.42 -9.36 4.31
CA PHE A 258 -0.31 -8.34 3.27
C PHE A 258 1.00 -8.53 2.50
N LEU A 259 1.06 -9.61 1.72
CA LEU A 259 2.23 -9.96 0.93
C LEU A 259 2.47 -8.94 -0.19
N ALA A 260 3.74 -8.59 -0.41
CA ALA A 260 4.17 -7.82 -1.57
C ALA A 260 4.08 -8.69 -2.83
N THR A 261 2.90 -8.77 -3.42
CA THR A 261 2.72 -9.34 -4.75
C THR A 261 2.91 -8.25 -5.79
N SER A 262 3.35 -8.60 -7.00
CA SER A 262 3.49 -7.64 -8.11
C SER A 262 2.19 -6.86 -8.36
N TRP A 263 1.05 -7.52 -8.25
CA TRP A 263 -0.27 -6.88 -8.39
C TRP A 263 -0.54 -5.82 -7.30
N ARG A 264 -0.22 -6.11 -6.03
CA ARG A 264 -0.39 -5.14 -4.93
C ARG A 264 0.57 -3.97 -5.05
N ILE A 265 1.81 -4.21 -5.46
CA ILE A 265 2.77 -3.14 -5.73
C ILE A 265 2.21 -2.23 -6.84
N THR A 266 1.67 -2.79 -7.92
CA THR A 266 1.04 -2.02 -9.00
C THR A 266 -0.18 -1.22 -8.51
N GLU A 267 -1.02 -1.78 -7.63
CA GLU A 267 -2.15 -1.05 -7.04
C GLU A 267 -1.73 0.14 -6.16
N PHE A 268 -0.57 0.04 -5.51
CA PHE A 268 0.00 1.09 -4.67
C PHE A 268 0.92 2.03 -5.43
N SER A 269 1.54 1.59 -6.52
CA SER A 269 2.39 2.44 -7.36
C SER A 269 1.57 3.53 -8.06
N ASN A 270 2.24 4.62 -8.41
CA ASN A 270 1.69 5.65 -9.28
C ASN A 270 1.82 5.28 -10.77
N ASN A 271 2.54 4.20 -11.09
CA ASN A 271 2.89 3.79 -12.45
C ASN A 271 3.52 4.93 -13.29
N LYS A 272 4.20 5.86 -12.62
CA LYS A 272 4.89 6.96 -13.27
C LYS A 272 6.25 6.50 -13.76
N ILE A 273 6.59 6.92 -14.95
CA ILE A 273 7.92 6.74 -15.54
C ILE A 273 8.54 8.13 -15.73
N PRO A 274 9.81 8.35 -15.34
CA PRO A 274 10.45 9.63 -15.56
C PRO A 274 10.54 9.94 -17.05
N LYS A 275 10.28 11.18 -17.42
CA LYS A 275 10.40 11.68 -18.78
C LYS A 275 11.86 12.06 -19.08
N GLU A 276 12.22 12.15 -20.34
CA GLU A 276 13.59 12.42 -20.80
C GLU A 276 14.22 13.69 -20.19
N ASN A 277 13.42 14.74 -19.93
CA ASN A 277 13.88 16.00 -19.38
C ASN A 277 13.52 16.23 -17.91
N ASP A 278 12.97 15.21 -17.24
CA ASP A 278 12.64 15.33 -15.82
C ASP A 278 13.92 15.47 -14.99
N LYS A 279 13.89 16.39 -14.03
CA LYS A 279 14.91 16.50 -13.01
C LYS A 279 14.66 15.46 -11.93
N ILE A 280 15.52 14.44 -11.88
CA ILE A 280 15.37 13.26 -11.03
C ILE A 280 16.08 13.48 -9.69
N ILE A 281 15.33 13.32 -8.62
CA ILE A 281 15.78 13.43 -7.25
C ILE A 281 15.80 12.03 -6.63
N TYR A 282 16.81 11.76 -5.84
CA TYR A 282 16.92 10.54 -5.05
C TYR A 282 17.11 10.86 -3.58
N ILE A 283 16.35 10.19 -2.72
CA ILE A 283 16.51 10.21 -1.27
C ILE A 283 16.42 8.77 -0.77
N ASP A 284 17.21 8.39 0.23
CA ASP A 284 17.14 7.05 0.82
C ASP A 284 17.02 7.08 2.34
N GLY A 285 16.69 5.92 2.88
CA GLY A 285 16.58 5.73 4.33
C GLY A 285 15.90 4.44 4.75
N ALA A 286 15.76 4.29 6.05
CA ALA A 286 14.99 3.20 6.63
C ALA A 286 13.49 3.40 6.47
N PHE A 287 12.98 4.62 6.62
CA PHE A 287 11.56 4.99 6.61
C PHE A 287 10.70 4.03 7.43
N ASP A 288 11.14 3.74 8.64
CA ASP A 288 10.59 2.67 9.48
C ASP A 288 9.14 3.02 9.90
N ILE A 289 8.90 3.66 11.03
CA ILE A 289 7.57 4.20 11.33
C ILE A 289 7.46 5.59 10.70
N LEU A 290 6.53 5.76 9.75
CA LEU A 290 6.32 7.07 9.13
C LEU A 290 5.83 8.08 10.17
N HIS A 291 6.44 9.25 10.13
CA HIS A 291 6.08 10.39 10.98
C HIS A 291 6.24 11.72 10.21
N ILE A 292 5.77 12.80 10.79
CA ILE A 292 5.74 14.12 10.14
C ILE A 292 7.12 14.56 9.64
N GLY A 293 8.21 14.19 10.30
CA GLY A 293 9.58 14.50 9.86
C GLY A 293 9.91 13.81 8.52
N HIS A 294 9.52 12.55 8.33
CA HIS A 294 9.66 11.86 7.04
C HIS A 294 8.83 12.54 5.95
N ILE A 295 7.59 12.94 6.28
CA ILE A 295 6.69 13.60 5.31
C ILE A 295 7.29 14.95 4.85
N GLU A 296 7.83 15.73 5.78
CA GLU A 296 8.47 17.01 5.44
C GLU A 296 9.71 16.81 4.56
N ALA A 297 10.58 15.85 4.91
CA ALA A 297 11.77 15.54 4.12
C ALA A 297 11.41 15.10 2.69
N LEU A 298 10.44 14.19 2.54
CA LEU A 298 9.97 13.74 1.23
C LEU A 298 9.32 14.87 0.42
N LYS A 299 8.54 15.73 1.06
CA LYS A 299 7.96 16.92 0.42
C LYS A 299 9.04 17.86 -0.09
N LYS A 300 9.99 18.25 0.76
CA LYS A 300 11.11 19.12 0.38
C LYS A 300 11.98 18.50 -0.71
N ALA A 301 12.23 17.17 -0.66
CA ALA A 301 12.96 16.48 -1.71
C ALA A 301 12.21 16.53 -3.04
N LYS A 302 10.88 16.29 -3.02
CA LYS A 302 10.05 16.39 -4.23
C LYS A 302 10.02 17.78 -4.84
N GLU A 303 10.10 18.84 -4.04
CA GLU A 303 10.12 20.23 -4.50
C GLU A 303 11.41 20.60 -5.26
N LEU A 304 12.48 19.77 -5.17
CA LEU A 304 13.74 20.00 -5.88
C LEU A 304 13.72 19.56 -7.35
N GLY A 305 12.73 18.76 -7.77
CA GLY A 305 12.67 18.24 -9.13
C GLY A 305 11.32 17.63 -9.51
N ASP A 306 11.30 17.05 -10.70
CA ASP A 306 10.09 16.57 -11.36
C ASP A 306 9.74 15.14 -10.96
N PHE A 307 10.74 14.32 -10.62
CA PHE A 307 10.57 12.92 -10.27
C PHE A 307 11.40 12.58 -9.03
N LEU A 308 10.76 11.93 -8.04
CA LEU A 308 11.40 11.50 -6.79
C LEU A 308 11.46 9.97 -6.70
N TYR A 309 12.68 9.43 -6.76
CA TYR A 309 12.98 8.09 -6.31
C TYR A 309 13.25 8.07 -4.80
N VAL A 310 12.64 7.11 -4.11
CA VAL A 310 12.89 6.87 -2.68
C VAL A 310 13.53 5.50 -2.50
N GLY A 311 14.79 5.46 -2.09
CA GLY A 311 15.51 4.24 -1.75
C GLY A 311 15.13 3.74 -0.36
N VAL A 312 14.74 2.48 -0.23
CA VAL A 312 14.43 1.84 1.05
C VAL A 312 15.46 0.75 1.33
N HIS A 313 16.25 0.91 2.39
CA HIS A 313 17.23 -0.10 2.78
C HIS A 313 16.54 -1.37 3.29
N ASP A 314 17.12 -2.54 2.99
CA ASP A 314 16.62 -3.80 3.51
C ASP A 314 16.77 -3.91 5.05
N ASP A 315 16.10 -4.89 5.64
CA ASP A 315 16.05 -5.04 7.10
C ASP A 315 17.42 -5.35 7.69
N TYR A 316 18.27 -6.11 6.99
CA TYR A 316 19.61 -6.41 7.42
C TYR A 316 20.49 -5.15 7.43
N THR A 317 20.44 -4.36 6.38
CA THR A 317 21.16 -3.09 6.25
C THR A 317 20.74 -2.11 7.35
N VAL A 318 19.43 -1.95 7.59
CA VAL A 318 18.93 -1.10 8.67
C VAL A 318 19.43 -1.61 10.03
N ASN A 319 19.31 -2.92 10.29
CA ASN A 319 19.76 -3.51 11.55
C ASN A 319 21.26 -3.33 11.80
N LYS A 320 22.08 -3.53 10.76
CA LYS A 320 23.53 -3.38 10.83
C LYS A 320 23.95 -1.97 11.25
N HIS A 321 23.28 -0.92 10.74
CA HIS A 321 23.65 0.47 10.99
C HIS A 321 22.95 1.09 12.19
N LYS A 322 21.71 0.67 12.48
CA LYS A 322 20.90 1.21 13.58
C LYS A 322 20.99 0.37 14.87
N GLY A 323 21.31 -0.92 14.74
CA GLY A 323 21.42 -1.85 15.87
C GLY A 323 20.07 -2.20 16.51
N LYS A 324 20.08 -2.72 17.73
CA LYS A 324 18.92 -3.20 18.48
C LYS A 324 18.03 -4.12 17.62
N ASN A 325 16.70 -4.01 17.77
CA ASN A 325 15.72 -4.77 16.98
C ASN A 325 15.07 -3.92 15.86
N TYR A 326 15.81 -2.94 15.32
CA TYR A 326 15.39 -2.20 14.14
C TYR A 326 15.62 -3.01 12.86
N PRO A 327 14.81 -2.84 11.80
CA PRO A 327 13.62 -1.99 11.75
C PRO A 327 12.43 -2.64 12.46
N ILE A 328 11.46 -1.82 12.86
CA ILE A 328 10.19 -2.25 13.47
C ILE A 328 9.26 -2.83 12.41
N LEU A 329 9.18 -2.14 11.26
CA LEU A 329 8.44 -2.56 10.09
C LEU A 329 9.39 -3.29 9.12
N ASN A 330 8.97 -4.43 8.59
CA ASN A 330 9.73 -5.12 7.57
C ASN A 330 9.80 -4.34 6.26
N LEU A 331 10.72 -4.69 5.37
CA LEU A 331 10.94 -4.01 4.10
C LEU A 331 9.64 -3.80 3.29
N ASN A 332 8.80 -4.83 3.18
CA ASN A 332 7.56 -4.75 2.41
C ASN A 332 6.57 -3.74 3.01
N GLU A 333 6.41 -3.74 4.33
CA GLU A 333 5.54 -2.78 5.04
C GLU A 333 6.01 -1.34 4.79
N ARG A 334 7.32 -1.11 4.85
CA ARG A 334 7.94 0.21 4.61
C ARG A 334 7.77 0.67 3.16
N VAL A 335 7.95 -0.23 2.20
CA VAL A 335 7.72 0.04 0.76
C VAL A 335 6.26 0.45 0.50
N PHE A 336 5.28 -0.31 1.01
CA PHE A 336 3.86 0.03 0.83
C PHE A 336 3.50 1.36 1.47
N ASN A 337 4.06 1.66 2.64
CA ASN A 337 3.84 2.94 3.30
C ASN A 337 4.32 4.11 2.43
N LEU A 338 5.49 4.00 1.81
CA LEU A 338 6.04 5.03 0.93
C LEU A 338 5.26 5.15 -0.39
N LEU A 339 4.91 4.02 -1.01
CA LEU A 339 4.09 4.01 -2.24
C LEU A 339 2.71 4.66 -2.05
N ALA A 340 2.21 4.74 -0.83
CA ALA A 340 0.95 5.40 -0.52
C ALA A 340 1.05 6.94 -0.44
N LEU A 341 2.26 7.49 -0.42
CA LEU A 341 2.47 8.94 -0.25
C LEU A 341 2.46 9.67 -1.59
N LYS A 342 1.83 10.85 -1.62
CA LYS A 342 1.69 11.67 -2.84
C LYS A 342 3.00 12.31 -3.33
N TYR A 343 4.01 12.38 -2.47
CA TYR A 343 5.32 12.96 -2.81
C TYR A 343 6.26 11.96 -3.47
N VAL A 344 6.00 10.66 -3.34
CA VAL A 344 6.83 9.57 -3.84
C VAL A 344 6.34 9.17 -5.23
N ASP A 345 7.21 9.26 -6.23
CA ASP A 345 6.87 8.81 -7.58
C ASP A 345 7.18 7.33 -7.75
N GLU A 346 8.36 6.85 -7.25
CA GLU A 346 8.73 5.45 -7.31
C GLU A 346 9.64 5.06 -6.14
N VAL A 347 9.63 3.79 -5.75
CA VAL A 347 10.41 3.25 -4.63
C VAL A 347 11.43 2.24 -5.13
N ILE A 348 12.71 2.43 -4.76
CA ILE A 348 13.78 1.48 -5.01
C ILE A 348 13.87 0.55 -3.80
N ILE A 349 13.45 -0.70 -4.00
CA ILE A 349 13.37 -1.72 -2.95
C ILE A 349 14.77 -2.27 -2.66
N ALA A 350 15.13 -2.38 -1.38
CA ALA A 350 16.43 -2.87 -0.93
C ALA A 350 17.60 -2.07 -1.51
N SER A 351 17.46 -0.73 -1.53
CA SER A 351 18.53 0.14 -2.01
C SER A 351 19.82 -0.06 -1.21
N PRO A 352 21.00 0.00 -1.86
CA PRO A 352 22.27 -0.17 -1.19
C PRO A 352 22.50 0.94 -0.17
N TRP A 353 23.30 0.65 0.87
CA TRP A 353 23.68 1.66 1.87
C TRP A 353 24.48 2.82 1.27
N LYS A 354 25.42 2.51 0.38
CA LYS A 354 26.21 3.53 -0.33
C LYS A 354 25.62 3.81 -1.70
N VAL A 355 25.39 5.08 -1.99
CA VAL A 355 24.95 5.52 -3.33
C VAL A 355 26.10 5.37 -4.30
N THR A 356 25.95 4.51 -5.31
CA THR A 356 26.99 4.19 -6.29
C THR A 356 26.88 5.06 -7.54
N GLU A 357 28.02 5.24 -8.24
CA GLU A 357 28.05 5.95 -9.52
C GLU A 357 27.20 5.26 -10.59
N ASP A 358 27.19 3.93 -10.60
CA ASP A 358 26.37 3.12 -11.50
C ASP A 358 24.88 3.39 -11.29
N MET A 359 24.42 3.41 -10.03
CA MET A 359 23.04 3.74 -9.70
C MET A 359 22.66 5.16 -10.15
N ILE A 360 23.54 6.14 -9.93
CA ILE A 360 23.31 7.53 -10.34
C ILE A 360 23.13 7.60 -11.86
N LYS A 361 24.03 6.95 -12.62
CA LYS A 361 23.99 6.94 -14.09
C LYS A 361 22.79 6.16 -14.64
N SER A 362 22.52 4.96 -14.11
CA SER A 362 21.45 4.08 -14.59
C SER A 362 20.05 4.67 -14.37
N LEU A 363 19.87 5.43 -13.29
CA LEU A 363 18.60 6.08 -12.97
C LEU A 363 18.56 7.56 -13.37
N ASN A 364 19.59 8.08 -14.02
CA ASN A 364 19.73 9.49 -14.41
C ASN A 364 19.52 10.48 -13.24
N ILE A 365 20.03 10.15 -12.04
CA ILE A 365 19.83 10.97 -10.84
C ILE A 365 20.59 12.29 -10.97
N ASN A 366 19.86 13.40 -10.83
CA ASN A 366 20.42 14.75 -10.89
C ASN A 366 20.82 15.29 -9.51
N ILE A 367 20.08 14.93 -8.46
CA ILE A 367 20.36 15.33 -7.07
C ILE A 367 20.14 14.15 -6.15
N VAL A 368 21.12 13.90 -5.29
CA VAL A 368 21.00 12.96 -4.15
C VAL A 368 20.78 13.77 -2.89
N VAL A 369 19.72 13.43 -2.16
CA VAL A 369 19.28 14.16 -0.98
C VAL A 369 19.47 13.30 0.26
N GLN A 370 20.04 13.88 1.31
CA GLN A 370 20.02 13.32 2.65
C GLN A 370 19.03 14.08 3.53
N GLY A 371 18.04 13.35 4.10
CA GLY A 371 17.17 13.91 5.11
C GLY A 371 17.83 13.86 6.50
N THR A 372 17.85 15.00 7.20
CA THR A 372 18.38 15.11 8.56
C THR A 372 17.37 15.76 9.49
N THR A 373 17.62 15.63 10.79
CA THR A 373 17.01 16.45 11.83
C THR A 373 18.10 17.34 12.46
N PRO A 374 17.77 18.41 13.20
CA PRO A 374 18.77 19.23 13.85
C PRO A 374 19.74 18.44 14.74
N LYS A 375 19.29 17.34 15.36
CA LYS A 375 20.14 16.47 16.19
C LYS A 375 21.04 15.55 15.38
N THR A 376 20.57 15.02 14.26
CA THR A 376 21.36 14.08 13.44
C THR A 376 22.32 14.76 12.48
N GLU A 377 22.18 16.06 12.27
CA GLU A 377 23.06 16.82 11.38
C GLU A 377 24.54 16.80 11.87
N GLU A 378 24.77 16.90 13.19
CA GLU A 378 26.09 16.79 13.78
C GLU A 378 26.70 15.39 13.69
N ASP A 379 25.88 14.35 13.81
CA ASP A 379 26.34 12.95 13.72
C ASP A 379 26.87 12.66 12.31
N TYR A 380 26.21 13.15 11.28
CA TYR A 380 26.64 12.97 9.88
C TYR A 380 27.86 13.81 9.50
N ALA A 381 28.08 14.93 10.17
CA ALA A 381 29.27 15.77 9.93
C ALA A 381 30.57 15.07 10.36
N ASN A 382 30.50 14.10 11.26
CA ASN A 382 31.65 13.39 11.84
C ASN A 382 31.90 11.98 11.25
N ILE A 383 31.16 11.58 10.20
CA ILE A 383 31.38 10.29 9.54
C ILE A 383 32.74 10.28 8.81
N LYS A 384 33.50 9.21 8.97
CA LYS A 384 34.74 9.02 8.22
C LYS A 384 34.44 8.89 6.71
N PRO A 385 35.30 9.42 5.82
CA PRO A 385 35.04 9.36 4.38
C PRO A 385 34.79 7.95 3.85
N GLU A 386 35.51 6.95 4.35
CA GLU A 386 35.37 5.55 3.95
C GLU A 386 34.00 4.94 4.33
N ASP A 387 33.34 5.47 5.35
CA ASP A 387 32.05 5.02 5.85
C ASP A 387 30.88 5.89 5.34
N ASP A 388 31.17 7.01 4.68
CA ASP A 388 30.14 7.94 4.18
C ASP A 388 29.32 7.31 3.06
N PRO A 389 28.00 7.12 3.25
CA PRO A 389 27.13 6.55 2.22
C PRO A 389 26.99 7.46 0.99
N TYR A 390 27.29 8.76 1.12
CA TYR A 390 27.14 9.77 0.09
C TYR A 390 28.47 10.29 -0.46
N GLU A 391 29.56 9.59 -0.25
CA GLU A 391 30.90 9.98 -0.75
C GLU A 391 30.90 10.29 -2.26
N ILE A 392 30.28 9.42 -3.07
CA ILE A 392 30.24 9.55 -4.52
C ILE A 392 29.39 10.75 -4.98
N PRO A 393 28.12 10.92 -4.55
CA PRO A 393 27.36 12.10 -4.93
C PRO A 393 27.97 13.41 -4.44
N LYS A 394 28.67 13.43 -3.30
CA LYS A 394 29.46 14.60 -2.84
C LYS A 394 30.60 14.93 -3.80
N LYS A 395 31.37 13.92 -4.24
CA LYS A 395 32.44 14.09 -5.24
C LYS A 395 31.91 14.57 -6.60
N MET A 396 30.72 14.11 -6.98
CA MET A 396 30.04 14.52 -8.22
C MET A 396 29.40 15.92 -8.14
N GLY A 397 29.32 16.53 -6.95
CA GLY A 397 28.69 17.85 -6.75
C GLY A 397 27.16 17.84 -6.86
N ILE A 398 26.51 16.66 -6.70
CA ILE A 398 25.06 16.49 -6.81
C ILE A 398 24.40 16.16 -5.47
N PHE A 399 25.12 16.30 -4.36
CA PHE A 399 24.64 16.02 -3.03
C PHE A 399 24.02 17.25 -2.36
N GLN A 400 22.90 17.07 -1.67
CA GLN A 400 22.23 18.12 -0.91
C GLN A 400 21.64 17.55 0.40
N THR A 401 21.73 18.30 1.49
CA THR A 401 21.10 17.97 2.77
C THR A 401 19.79 18.74 2.93
N ILE A 402 18.77 18.08 3.43
CA ILE A 402 17.49 18.68 3.81
C ILE A 402 17.26 18.42 5.28
N THR A 403 17.17 19.47 6.08
CA THR A 403 16.87 19.40 7.52
C THR A 403 15.36 19.52 7.75
N SER A 404 14.78 18.55 8.46
CA SER A 404 13.39 18.61 8.92
C SER A 404 13.27 19.58 10.08
N ASN A 405 12.16 20.34 10.11
CA ASN A 405 11.83 21.20 11.26
C ASN A 405 11.25 20.38 12.44
N TYR A 406 10.95 19.11 12.21
CA TYR A 406 10.37 18.22 13.22
C TYR A 406 11.43 17.28 13.76
N ASP A 407 11.63 17.31 15.06
CA ASP A 407 12.55 16.43 15.78
C ASP A 407 11.86 15.12 16.23
N LEU A 408 10.87 14.63 15.45
CA LEU A 408 10.20 13.37 15.73
C LEU A 408 10.99 12.21 15.14
N SER A 409 11.28 11.23 15.98
CA SER A 409 12.01 10.00 15.63
C SER A 409 11.36 8.78 16.28
N ASN A 410 11.75 7.58 15.84
CA ASN A 410 11.30 6.34 16.47
C ASN A 410 11.64 6.32 17.98
N ASP A 411 12.80 6.84 18.37
CA ASP A 411 13.19 6.90 19.77
C ASP A 411 12.28 7.82 20.60
N ILE A 412 11.82 8.92 20.02
CA ILE A 412 10.83 9.81 20.67
C ILE A 412 9.47 9.12 20.77
N LEU A 413 9.04 8.37 19.74
CA LEU A 413 7.81 7.58 19.81
C LEU A 413 7.89 6.51 20.90
N ILE A 414 9.04 5.84 21.03
CA ILE A 414 9.29 4.91 22.13
C ILE A 414 9.21 5.61 23.49
N GLN A 415 9.81 6.79 23.62
CA GLN A 415 9.74 7.55 24.89
C GLN A 415 8.31 7.98 25.22
N ARG A 416 7.51 8.36 24.23
CA ARG A 416 6.09 8.64 24.43
C ARG A 416 5.35 7.39 24.90
N LEU A 417 5.61 6.22 24.29
CA LEU A 417 4.99 4.95 24.66
C LEU A 417 5.34 4.53 26.11
N ILE A 418 6.56 4.78 26.56
CA ILE A 418 6.98 4.45 27.95
C ILE A 418 6.35 5.38 28.98
N LYS A 419 6.00 6.61 28.60
CA LYS A 419 5.41 7.60 29.50
C LYS A 419 3.90 7.44 29.73
N HIS A 420 3.26 6.71 28.84
CA HIS A 420 1.84 6.37 28.90
C HIS A 420 1.60 5.00 29.53
#